data_a57a90708a7ffd0c0bc41e350c2ed43d
#
_entry.id   a57a90708a7ffd0c0bc41e350c2ed43d
#
_cell.length_a   1.000
_cell.length_b   1.000
_cell.length_c   1.000
_cell.angle_alpha   90.00
_cell.angle_beta   90.00
_cell.angle_gamma   90.00
#
_symmetry.space_group_name_H-M   'P 1'
#
loop_
_entity.id
_entity.type
_entity.pdbx_description
1 polymer ?
#
loop_
_entity_poly.entity_id
_entity_poly.type
_entity_poly.pdbx_seq_one_letter_code
_entity_poly.pdbx_strand_id
1 'polypeptide(L)'
;MFTVLRASRPVRVLYIARGISEIGNWCANIALPMLIYEVTHDVSATALMVCCRFAPALFSVALAQLPQKMGIGTLQAMRLADLIRAGLFVCYIFVDSKWSMFAITCAVSLCRTVEMPCFYSLLRANTNSINRDVINNSFGFQIGRAHV
;
A
#
# COMPACT_ATOMS: atom_id res chain seq x y z
N MET A 1 -18.84 8.36 -3.33
CA MET A 1 -17.82 8.24 -4.38
C MET A 1 -17.88 9.41 -5.37
N PHE A 2 -19.02 9.78 -5.93
CA PHE A 2 -19.13 10.89 -6.89
C PHE A 2 -18.84 12.29 -6.33
N THR A 3 -19.00 12.53 -5.04
CA THR A 3 -18.69 13.80 -4.37
C THR A 3 -17.18 14.12 -4.36
N VAL A 4 -16.33 13.10 -4.33
CA VAL A 4 -14.87 13.27 -4.36
C VAL A 4 -14.38 13.69 -5.76
N LEU A 5 -15.10 13.31 -6.81
CA LEU A 5 -14.81 13.72 -8.19
C LEU A 5 -15.08 15.21 -8.45
N ARG A 6 -15.86 15.87 -7.59
CA ARG A 6 -16.06 17.33 -7.57
C ARG A 6 -15.03 18.07 -6.71
N ALA A 7 -14.14 17.32 -6.02
CA ALA A 7 -13.06 17.89 -5.24
C ALA A 7 -12.02 18.60 -6.13
N SER A 8 -11.10 19.32 -5.50
CA SER A 8 -10.04 20.04 -6.18
C SER A 8 -9.22 19.09 -7.10
N ARG A 9 -8.72 19.61 -8.21
CA ARG A 9 -7.92 18.85 -9.19
C ARG A 9 -6.82 17.96 -8.57
N PRO A 10 -6.03 18.42 -7.58
CA PRO A 10 -5.00 17.59 -6.94
C PRO A 10 -5.57 16.39 -6.20
N VAL A 11 -6.72 16.53 -5.52
CA VAL A 11 -7.37 15.41 -4.81
C VAL A 11 -7.87 14.36 -5.79
N ARG A 12 -8.46 14.77 -6.90
CA ARG A 12 -8.92 13.85 -7.94
C ARG A 12 -7.79 13.04 -8.56
N VAL A 13 -6.67 13.69 -8.91
CA VAL A 13 -5.48 13.01 -9.44
C VAL A 13 -4.93 12.01 -8.44
N LEU A 14 -4.84 12.39 -7.16
CA LEU A 14 -4.36 11.51 -6.10
C LEU A 14 -5.24 10.25 -5.95
N TYR A 15 -6.57 10.41 -6.03
CA TYR A 15 -7.50 9.27 -5.96
C TYR A 15 -7.41 8.34 -7.16
N ILE A 16 -7.31 8.89 -8.37
CA ILE A 16 -7.18 8.08 -9.60
C ILE A 16 -5.87 7.29 -9.57
N ALA A 17 -4.75 7.96 -9.27
CA ALA A 17 -3.45 7.31 -9.14
C ALA A 17 -3.48 6.20 -8.10
N ARG A 18 -4.11 6.44 -6.95
CA ARG A 18 -4.30 5.44 -5.89
C ARG A 18 -5.15 4.26 -6.37
N GLY A 19 -6.25 4.53 -7.07
CA GLY A 19 -7.11 3.48 -7.60
C GLY A 19 -6.37 2.54 -8.55
N ILE A 20 -5.57 3.07 -9.46
CA ILE A 20 -4.74 2.28 -10.38
C ILE A 20 -3.72 1.44 -9.59
N SER A 21 -3.05 2.04 -8.60
CA SER A 21 -2.10 1.35 -7.73
C SER A 21 -2.76 0.20 -6.95
N GLU A 22 -3.98 0.39 -6.45
CA GLU A 22 -4.73 -0.65 -5.73
C GLU A 22 -5.12 -1.82 -6.64
N ILE A 23 -5.50 -1.58 -7.90
CA ILE A 23 -5.76 -2.67 -8.86
C ILE A 23 -4.51 -3.53 -9.02
N GLY A 24 -3.33 -2.92 -9.21
CA GLY A 24 -2.06 -3.65 -9.27
C GLY A 24 -1.78 -4.46 -8.00
N ASN A 25 -2.07 -3.92 -6.82
CA ASN A 25 -1.92 -4.63 -5.55
C ASN A 25 -2.86 -5.84 -5.43
N TRP A 26 -4.10 -5.72 -5.89
CA TRP A 26 -5.05 -6.85 -5.90
C TRP A 26 -4.63 -7.95 -6.86
N CYS A 27 -4.17 -7.59 -8.07
CA CYS A 27 -3.58 -8.55 -9.00
C CYS A 27 -2.39 -9.28 -8.38
N ALA A 28 -1.48 -8.56 -7.73
CA ALA A 28 -0.34 -9.15 -7.05
C ALA A 28 -0.72 -10.04 -5.86
N ASN A 29 -1.83 -9.73 -5.15
CA ASN A 29 -2.34 -10.56 -4.06
C ASN A 29 -2.73 -11.97 -4.52
N ILE A 30 -3.17 -12.10 -5.76
CA ILE A 30 -3.57 -13.39 -6.34
C ILE A 30 -2.38 -14.04 -7.04
N ALA A 31 -1.65 -13.28 -7.85
CA ALA A 31 -0.58 -13.80 -8.69
C ALA A 31 0.63 -14.33 -7.89
N LEU A 32 1.03 -13.63 -6.81
CA LEU A 32 2.23 -14.01 -6.07
C LEU A 32 2.10 -15.35 -5.31
N PRO A 33 0.99 -15.64 -4.60
CA PRO A 33 0.78 -16.97 -4.03
C PRO A 33 0.73 -18.10 -5.08
N MET A 34 0.15 -17.82 -6.26
CA MET A 34 0.15 -18.79 -7.35
C MET A 34 1.56 -19.04 -7.88
N LEU A 35 2.33 -17.97 -8.10
CA LEU A 35 3.70 -18.07 -8.59
C LEU A 35 4.59 -18.87 -7.63
N ILE A 36 4.50 -18.62 -6.31
CA ILE A 36 5.30 -19.39 -5.34
C ILE A 36 4.89 -20.85 -5.31
N TYR A 37 3.59 -21.14 -5.48
CA TYR A 37 3.12 -22.51 -5.55
C TYR A 37 3.62 -23.24 -6.81
N GLU A 38 3.65 -22.58 -7.96
CA GLU A 38 4.20 -23.14 -9.20
C GLU A 38 5.69 -23.48 -9.08
N VAL A 39 6.46 -22.63 -8.38
CA VAL A 39 7.90 -22.82 -8.20
C VAL A 39 8.22 -23.89 -7.14
N THR A 40 7.41 -23.97 -6.08
CA THR A 40 7.75 -24.82 -4.91
C THR A 40 6.92 -26.10 -4.83
N HIS A 41 5.75 -26.14 -5.44
CA HIS A 41 4.71 -27.18 -5.27
C HIS A 41 4.37 -27.43 -3.79
N ASP A 42 4.55 -26.44 -2.92
CA ASP A 42 4.38 -26.53 -1.48
C ASP A 42 3.35 -25.52 -0.97
N VAL A 43 2.27 -26.05 -0.40
CA VAL A 43 1.19 -25.23 0.19
C VAL A 43 1.71 -24.44 1.40
N SER A 44 2.65 -24.99 2.17
CA SER A 44 3.23 -24.28 3.32
C SER A 44 4.02 -23.05 2.89
N ALA A 45 4.75 -23.12 1.78
CA ALA A 45 5.46 -21.99 1.20
C ALA A 45 4.48 -20.89 0.73
N THR A 46 3.36 -21.31 0.13
CA THR A 46 2.28 -20.40 -0.28
C THR A 46 1.66 -19.67 0.93
N ALA A 47 1.36 -20.40 2.00
CA ALA A 47 0.84 -19.82 3.23
C ALA A 47 1.85 -18.84 3.88
N LEU A 48 3.13 -19.20 3.90
CA LEU A 48 4.20 -18.34 4.41
C LEU A 48 4.32 -17.06 3.58
N MET A 49 4.15 -17.12 2.27
CA MET A 49 4.14 -15.96 1.38
C MET A 49 3.05 -14.95 1.78
N VAL A 50 1.85 -15.46 2.06
CA VAL A 50 0.72 -14.64 2.54
C VAL A 50 1.06 -14.02 3.89
N CYS A 51 1.62 -14.78 4.83
CA CYS A 51 2.08 -14.25 6.12
C CYS A 51 3.13 -13.15 5.96
N CYS A 52 4.14 -13.35 5.13
CA CYS A 52 5.18 -12.35 4.84
C CYS A 52 4.59 -11.06 4.27
N ARG A 53 3.51 -11.16 3.51
CA ARG A 53 2.82 -10.00 2.94
C ARG A 53 2.12 -9.13 3.99
N PHE A 54 1.55 -9.74 5.03
CA PHE A 54 0.80 -9.03 6.06
C PHE A 54 1.64 -8.70 7.30
N ALA A 55 2.73 -9.42 7.56
CA ALA A 55 3.60 -9.21 8.71
C ALA A 55 4.07 -7.76 8.90
N PRO A 56 4.50 -7.00 7.85
CA PRO A 56 4.91 -5.62 8.02
C PRO A 56 3.81 -4.67 8.51
N ALA A 57 2.53 -5.02 8.31
CA ALA A 57 1.41 -4.23 8.79
C ALA A 57 1.37 -4.16 10.33
N LEU A 58 1.91 -5.15 11.04
CA LEU A 58 2.03 -5.14 12.49
C LEU A 58 2.95 -4.01 12.99
N PHE A 59 3.90 -3.59 12.17
CA PHE A 59 4.84 -2.51 12.48
C PHE A 59 4.44 -1.16 11.87
N SER A 60 3.20 -1.05 11.39
CA SER A 60 2.70 0.11 10.64
C SER A 60 2.87 1.43 11.38
N VAL A 61 2.63 1.45 12.69
CA VAL A 61 2.73 2.67 13.52
C VAL A 61 4.17 3.18 13.58
N ALA A 62 5.14 2.28 13.76
CA ALA A 62 6.56 2.64 13.82
C ALA A 62 7.07 3.10 12.45
N LEU A 63 6.68 2.40 11.39
CA LEU A 63 7.09 2.70 10.00
C LEU A 63 6.46 4.00 9.46
N ALA A 64 5.24 4.33 9.89
CA ALA A 64 4.57 5.56 9.51
C ALA A 64 5.31 6.83 9.96
N GLN A 65 6.10 6.75 11.03
CA GLN A 65 6.88 7.89 11.56
C GLN A 65 8.25 8.06 10.87
N LEU A 66 8.72 7.05 10.14
CA LEU A 66 10.03 7.07 9.49
C LEU A 66 10.26 8.28 8.57
N PRO A 67 9.35 8.61 7.63
CA PRO A 67 9.57 9.76 6.74
C PRO A 67 9.71 11.09 7.49
N GLN A 68 8.93 11.27 8.56
CA GLN A 68 9.00 12.48 9.38
C GLN A 68 10.33 12.57 10.15
N LYS A 69 10.81 11.45 10.71
CA LYS A 69 12.10 11.37 11.39
C LYS A 69 13.28 11.63 10.46
N MET A 70 13.15 11.27 9.18
CA MET A 70 14.17 11.49 8.16
C MET A 70 14.07 12.88 7.51
N GLY A 71 13.11 13.73 7.91
CA GLY A 71 12.90 15.04 7.31
C GLY A 71 12.42 15.01 5.84
N ILE A 72 11.92 13.87 5.38
CA ILE A 72 11.45 13.69 4.01
C ILE A 72 10.01 14.18 3.91
N GLY A 73 9.72 15.04 2.93
CA GLY A 73 8.36 15.51 2.68
C GLY A 73 7.41 14.36 2.33
N THR A 74 6.18 14.42 2.83
CA THR A 74 5.18 13.35 2.68
C THR A 74 4.97 12.92 1.22
N LEU A 75 4.95 13.87 0.27
CA LEU A 75 4.81 13.59 -1.15
C LEU A 75 6.05 12.88 -1.73
N GLN A 76 7.23 13.28 -1.29
CA GLN A 76 8.50 12.66 -1.71
C GLN A 76 8.60 11.23 -1.19
N ALA A 77 8.24 11.01 0.09
CA ALA A 77 8.21 9.69 0.70
C ALA A 77 7.26 8.73 -0.04
N MET A 78 6.07 9.22 -0.41
CA MET A 78 5.10 8.44 -1.18
C MET A 78 5.64 8.08 -2.57
N ARG A 79 6.21 9.04 -3.31
CA ARG A 79 6.80 8.80 -4.64
C ARG A 79 7.97 7.82 -4.57
N LEU A 80 8.82 7.97 -3.57
CA LEU A 80 9.97 7.08 -3.37
C LEU A 80 9.51 5.65 -3.08
N ALA A 81 8.52 5.47 -2.20
CA ALA A 81 7.94 4.17 -1.91
C ALA A 81 7.33 3.52 -3.15
N ASP A 82 6.62 4.29 -3.99
CA ASP A 82 6.06 3.80 -5.25
C ASP A 82 7.13 3.38 -6.25
N LEU A 83 8.22 4.16 -6.39
CA LEU A 83 9.34 3.84 -7.29
C LEU A 83 10.08 2.57 -6.83
N ILE A 84 10.39 2.48 -5.54
CA ILE A 84 11.02 1.28 -4.97
C ILE A 84 10.14 0.06 -5.20
N ARG A 85 8.85 0.17 -4.95
CA ARG A 85 7.90 -0.92 -5.17
C ARG A 85 7.82 -1.35 -6.63
N ALA A 86 7.79 -0.40 -7.57
CA ALA A 86 7.81 -0.70 -9.00
C ALA A 86 9.09 -1.45 -9.40
N GLY A 87 10.26 -1.03 -8.91
CA GLY A 87 11.52 -1.73 -9.10
C GLY A 87 11.50 -3.15 -8.53
N LEU A 88 10.96 -3.33 -7.33
CA LEU A 88 10.83 -4.65 -6.70
C LEU A 88 9.91 -5.58 -7.50
N PHE A 89 8.83 -5.07 -8.09
CA PHE A 89 7.98 -5.87 -8.98
C PHE A 89 8.72 -6.31 -10.26
N VAL A 90 9.58 -5.45 -10.82
CA VAL A 90 10.43 -5.84 -11.96
C VAL A 90 11.43 -6.92 -11.54
N CYS A 91 11.97 -6.85 -10.32
CA CYS A 91 12.88 -7.88 -9.80
C CYS A 91 12.24 -9.28 -9.73
N TYR A 92 10.92 -9.40 -9.56
CA TYR A 92 10.24 -10.70 -9.59
C TYR A 92 10.45 -11.47 -10.89
N ILE A 93 10.65 -10.77 -12.03
CA ILE A 93 10.85 -11.40 -13.35
C ILE A 93 12.17 -12.15 -13.41
N PHE A 94 13.15 -11.74 -12.61
CA PHE A 94 14.52 -12.26 -12.64
C PHE A 94 14.86 -13.20 -11.47
N VAL A 95 13.89 -13.53 -10.64
CA VAL A 95 14.12 -14.27 -9.41
C VAL A 95 13.45 -15.64 -9.47
N ASP A 96 14.29 -16.69 -9.40
CA ASP A 96 13.86 -18.09 -9.39
C ASP A 96 13.91 -18.72 -7.97
N SER A 97 14.53 -18.04 -7.01
CA SER A 97 14.67 -18.56 -5.64
C SER A 97 13.49 -18.19 -4.76
N LYS A 98 12.89 -19.19 -4.08
CA LYS A 98 11.81 -18.97 -3.10
C LYS A 98 12.16 -17.96 -2.01
N TRP A 99 13.38 -17.96 -1.52
CA TRP A 99 13.83 -17.06 -0.46
C TRP A 99 13.88 -15.60 -0.93
N SER A 100 14.36 -15.39 -2.16
CA SER A 100 14.36 -14.06 -2.77
C SER A 100 12.94 -13.56 -3.03
N MET A 101 12.00 -14.43 -3.42
CA MET A 101 10.59 -14.10 -3.57
C MET A 101 9.98 -13.64 -2.23
N PHE A 102 10.28 -14.34 -1.12
CA PHE A 102 9.83 -13.91 0.21
C PHE A 102 10.41 -12.55 0.61
N ALA A 103 11.71 -12.35 0.39
CA ALA A 103 12.37 -11.09 0.70
C ALA A 103 11.76 -9.90 -0.07
N ILE A 104 11.53 -10.07 -1.38
CA ILE A 104 10.88 -9.05 -2.21
C ILE A 104 9.45 -8.79 -1.73
N THR A 105 8.69 -9.83 -1.39
CA THR A 105 7.31 -9.66 -0.86
C THR A 105 7.30 -8.84 0.42
N CYS A 106 8.20 -9.13 1.36
CA CYS A 106 8.35 -8.35 2.59
C CYS A 106 8.71 -6.89 2.27
N ALA A 107 9.66 -6.65 1.36
CA ALA A 107 10.08 -5.30 0.97
C ALA A 107 8.93 -4.51 0.31
N VAL A 108 8.18 -5.11 -0.60
CA VAL A 108 6.98 -4.51 -1.21
C VAL A 108 5.93 -4.15 -0.15
N SER A 109 5.72 -5.02 0.83
CA SER A 109 4.76 -4.80 1.91
C SER A 109 5.21 -3.68 2.87
N LEU A 110 6.51 -3.56 3.14
CA LEU A 110 7.07 -2.45 3.91
C LEU A 110 6.85 -1.12 3.21
N CYS A 111 7.09 -1.02 1.89
CA CYS A 111 6.82 0.18 1.11
C CYS A 111 5.34 0.59 1.22
N ARG A 112 4.43 -0.36 1.13
CA ARG A 112 2.99 -0.12 1.28
C ARG A 112 2.62 0.41 2.66
N THR A 113 3.26 -0.09 3.71
CA THR A 113 3.01 0.32 5.09
C THR A 113 3.41 1.79 5.32
N VAL A 114 4.44 2.28 4.63
CA VAL A 114 4.83 3.70 4.68
C VAL A 114 3.93 4.56 3.78
N GLU A 115 3.55 4.07 2.63
CA GLU A 115 2.74 4.78 1.63
C GLU A 115 1.36 5.19 2.15
N MET A 116 0.68 4.29 2.87
CA MET A 116 -0.70 4.48 3.33
C MET A 116 -0.87 5.72 4.25
N PRO A 117 -0.10 5.88 5.34
CA PRO A 117 -0.22 7.07 6.18
C PRO A 117 0.17 8.36 5.43
N CYS A 118 1.14 8.30 4.52
CA CYS A 118 1.49 9.43 3.67
C CYS A 118 0.32 9.87 2.77
N PHE A 119 -0.36 8.91 2.16
CA PHE A 119 -1.56 9.18 1.35
C PHE A 119 -2.66 9.88 2.17
N TYR A 120 -3.00 9.37 3.35
CA TYR A 120 -4.01 9.99 4.21
C TYR A 120 -3.61 11.39 4.68
N SER A 121 -2.33 11.59 4.99
CA SER A 121 -1.80 12.91 5.37
C SER A 121 -1.95 13.92 4.23
N LEU A 122 -1.57 13.55 3.00
CA LEU A 122 -1.73 14.41 1.81
C LEU A 122 -3.19 14.70 1.52
N LEU A 123 -4.06 13.71 1.67
CA LEU A 123 -5.48 13.87 1.47
C LEU A 123 -6.07 14.89 2.45
N ARG A 124 -5.73 14.78 3.74
CA ARG A 124 -6.16 15.73 4.78
C ARG A 124 -5.65 17.14 4.51
N ALA A 125 -4.42 17.30 4.04
CA ALA A 125 -3.83 18.60 3.74
C ALA A 125 -4.51 19.31 2.55
N ASN A 126 -5.03 18.55 1.58
CA ASN A 126 -5.64 19.08 0.36
C ASN A 126 -7.18 19.14 0.40
N THR A 127 -7.79 18.78 1.53
CA THR A 127 -9.24 18.76 1.67
C THR A 127 -9.72 19.86 2.63
N ASN A 128 -10.63 20.71 2.17
CA ASN A 128 -11.27 21.72 3.00
C ASN A 128 -12.13 21.06 4.09
N SER A 129 -12.30 21.75 5.24
CA SER A 129 -12.99 21.24 6.42
C SER A 129 -14.37 20.62 6.14
N ILE A 130 -15.14 21.20 5.23
CA ILE A 130 -16.48 20.72 4.85
C ILE A 130 -16.43 19.34 4.14
N ASN A 131 -15.37 19.04 3.42
CA ASN A 131 -15.21 17.76 2.72
C ASN A 131 -14.53 16.68 3.57
N ARG A 132 -13.96 17.03 4.74
CA ARG A 132 -13.28 16.07 5.62
C ARG A 132 -14.21 15.00 6.16
N ASP A 133 -15.43 15.39 6.53
CA ASP A 133 -16.43 14.47 7.09
C ASP A 133 -16.93 13.47 6.03
N VAL A 134 -17.12 13.94 4.79
CA VAL A 134 -17.49 13.06 3.67
C VAL A 134 -16.40 12.07 3.34
N ILE A 135 -15.14 12.49 3.41
CA ILE A 135 -13.98 11.63 3.15
C ILE A 135 -13.77 10.64 4.28
N ASN A 136 -13.85 11.09 5.54
CA ASN A 136 -13.76 10.21 6.71
C ASN A 136 -14.89 9.17 6.71
N ASN A 137 -16.11 9.54 6.38
CA ASN A 137 -17.24 8.61 6.27
C ASN A 137 -17.08 7.62 5.11
N SER A 138 -16.47 8.02 4.00
CA SER A 138 -16.21 7.12 2.86
C SER A 138 -15.15 6.06 3.17
N PHE A 139 -14.21 6.37 4.07
CA PHE A 139 -13.17 5.43 4.52
C PHE A 139 -13.48 4.75 5.85
N GLY A 140 -14.36 5.34 6.68
CA GLY A 140 -14.83 4.74 7.93
C GLY A 140 -15.59 3.43 7.76
N PHE A 141 -16.01 3.12 6.53
CA PHE A 141 -16.61 1.83 6.18
C PHE A 141 -15.58 0.67 6.19
N GLN A 142 -14.27 0.96 6.20
CA GLN A 142 -13.21 -0.07 6.24
C GLN A 142 -12.61 -0.29 7.63
N ILE A 143 -12.84 0.61 8.58
CA ILE A 143 -12.35 0.46 9.95
C ILE A 143 -13.59 0.43 10.84
N GLY A 144 -14.07 -0.79 11.06
CA GLY A 144 -15.16 -1.18 11.91
C GLY A 144 -15.81 -0.10 12.78
N ARG A 145 -17.13 -0.01 12.74
CA ARG A 145 -17.94 0.42 13.89
C ARG A 145 -17.61 -0.48 15.09
N ALA A 146 -16.56 -0.16 15.77
CA ALA A 146 -16.29 -0.62 17.11
C ALA A 146 -16.23 0.63 17.96
N HIS A 147 -17.38 1.04 18.49
CA HIS A 147 -17.59 1.75 19.74
C HIS A 147 -18.91 2.55 19.68
N VAL A 148 -19.98 1.87 19.95
CA VAL A 148 -21.05 2.35 20.86
C VAL A 148 -21.30 1.21 21.81
#